data_3a20961b6dd584c179314cd657b56165
#
_entry.id   3a20961b6dd584c179314cd657b56165
#
_cell.length_a   1.000
_cell.length_b   1.000
_cell.length_c   1.000
_cell.angle_alpha   90.00
_cell.angle_beta   90.00
_cell.angle_gamma   90.00
#
_symmetry.space_group_name_H-M   'P 1'
#
loop_
_entity.id
_entity.type
_entity.pdbx_description
1 polymer ?
#
loop_
_entity_poly.entity_id
_entity_poly.type
_entity_poly.pdbx_seq_one_letter_code
_entity_poly.pdbx_strand_id
1 'polypeptide(L)'
;MDQPQIILTEPGRFITSRGTLPDPAPEEARIRIRRIGVCGTDIHAFHGRQPFFEYPRILGHELGAEVVSINGDSHLKPGEVVAVEPYLNDANSPASQKGKSNCCESLRVLGVHCDGGMRPEINVPIRKLHRAASATMDQLALVEMLCIGQHAVNRSLVSFPETALVLGTGPIGLSVITFLKGQTKRIVVA
;
A
#
# COMPACT_ATOMS: atom_id res chain seq x y z
N MET A 1 -14.62 -15.71 9.57
CA MET A 1 -13.45 -16.60 9.90
C MET A 1 -12.68 -15.97 11.04
N ASP A 2 -12.33 -16.74 12.08
CA ASP A 2 -11.51 -16.27 13.21
C ASP A 2 -10.02 -16.44 12.87
N GLN A 3 -9.22 -15.38 13.00
CA GLN A 3 -7.82 -15.37 12.60
C GLN A 3 -6.92 -14.60 13.58
N PRO A 4 -5.62 -14.94 13.68
CA PRO A 4 -4.68 -14.15 14.45
C PRO A 4 -4.45 -12.77 13.80
N GLN A 5 -4.13 -11.79 14.63
CA GLN A 5 -3.80 -10.44 14.20
C GLN A 5 -2.80 -9.80 15.16
N ILE A 6 -1.96 -8.91 14.62
CA ILE A 6 -0.97 -8.14 15.39
C ILE A 6 -1.47 -6.71 15.46
N ILE A 7 -1.73 -6.22 16.67
CA ILE A 7 -2.33 -4.92 16.91
C ILE A 7 -1.33 -4.04 17.63
N LEU A 8 -1.05 -2.86 17.11
CA LEU A 8 -0.37 -1.77 17.82
C LEU A 8 -1.41 -1.06 18.69
N THR A 9 -1.38 -1.30 19.99
CA THR A 9 -2.39 -0.80 20.93
C THR A 9 -2.12 0.62 21.41
N GLU A 10 -0.85 0.97 21.47
CA GLU A 10 -0.32 2.27 21.88
C GLU A 10 1.13 2.39 21.39
N PRO A 11 1.76 3.55 21.41
CA PRO A 11 3.17 3.67 21.06
C PRO A 11 4.06 2.66 21.79
N GLY A 12 4.87 1.94 21.03
CA GLY A 12 5.82 0.95 21.54
C GLY A 12 5.22 -0.40 21.93
N ARG A 13 3.90 -0.63 21.79
CA ARG A 13 3.26 -1.84 22.28
C ARG A 13 2.43 -2.58 21.25
N PHE A 14 2.95 -3.71 20.79
CA PHE A 14 2.19 -4.69 20.03
C PHE A 14 1.60 -5.78 20.94
N ILE A 15 0.41 -6.23 20.59
CA ILE A 15 -0.19 -7.45 21.13
C ILE A 15 -0.58 -8.39 20.00
N THR A 16 -0.63 -9.68 20.30
CA THR A 16 -1.31 -10.66 19.47
C THR A 16 -2.72 -10.86 19.98
N SER A 17 -3.67 -10.92 19.07
CA SER A 17 -5.09 -11.12 19.37
C SER A 17 -5.71 -12.02 18.32
N ARG A 18 -6.96 -12.36 18.50
CA ARG A 18 -7.78 -13.00 17.46
C ARG A 18 -8.93 -12.07 17.12
N GLY A 19 -9.28 -12.04 15.85
CA GLY A 19 -10.38 -11.23 15.36
C GLY A 19 -11.15 -11.94 14.27
N THR A 20 -12.41 -11.60 14.12
CA THR A 20 -13.28 -12.17 13.09
C THR A 20 -13.19 -11.37 11.81
N LEU A 21 -12.87 -12.04 10.69
CA LEU A 21 -12.98 -11.46 9.36
C LEU A 21 -14.36 -11.82 8.79
N PRO A 22 -15.24 -10.82 8.52
CA PRO A 22 -16.52 -11.05 7.88
C PRO A 22 -16.35 -11.56 6.43
N ASP A 23 -17.41 -12.02 5.80
CA ASP A 23 -17.38 -12.31 4.38
C ASP A 23 -17.18 -11.03 3.56
N PRO A 24 -16.56 -11.11 2.37
CA PRO A 24 -16.37 -9.94 1.52
C PRO A 24 -17.72 -9.29 1.19
N ALA A 25 -17.80 -7.97 1.33
CA ALA A 25 -18.94 -7.19 0.88
C ALA A 25 -19.02 -7.23 -0.68
N PRO A 26 -20.16 -6.81 -1.28
CA PRO A 26 -20.22 -6.65 -2.73
C PRO A 26 -19.06 -5.80 -3.26
N GLU A 27 -18.49 -6.21 -4.39
CA GLU A 27 -17.32 -5.59 -5.03
C GLU A 27 -16.02 -5.66 -4.19
N GLU A 28 -15.95 -6.59 -3.23
CA GLU A 28 -14.74 -6.90 -2.49
C GLU A 28 -14.21 -8.29 -2.82
N ALA A 29 -12.92 -8.44 -2.64
CA ALA A 29 -12.23 -9.73 -2.64
C ALA A 29 -11.59 -9.97 -1.29
N ARG A 30 -11.64 -11.24 -0.84
CA ARG A 30 -10.79 -11.74 0.23
C ARG A 30 -9.43 -12.08 -0.34
N ILE A 31 -8.39 -11.53 0.26
CA ILE A 31 -7.02 -11.82 -0.11
C ILE A 31 -6.24 -12.38 1.09
N ARG A 32 -5.31 -13.28 0.81
CA ARG A 32 -4.37 -13.84 1.79
C ARG A 32 -3.05 -13.14 1.66
N ILE A 33 -2.62 -12.51 2.75
CA ILE A 33 -1.36 -11.77 2.79
C ILE A 33 -0.20 -12.78 2.84
N ARG A 34 0.73 -12.64 1.93
CA ARG A 34 1.91 -13.51 1.79
C ARG A 34 3.21 -12.79 2.12
N ARG A 35 3.27 -11.48 1.85
CA ARG A 35 4.42 -10.62 2.18
C ARG A 35 3.91 -9.26 2.60
N ILE A 36 4.64 -8.66 3.53
CA ILE A 36 4.36 -7.31 4.04
C ILE A 36 5.68 -6.56 4.05
N GLY A 37 5.73 -5.42 3.39
CA GLY A 37 6.77 -4.42 3.57
C GLY A 37 6.55 -3.64 4.86
N VAL A 38 7.63 -3.17 5.47
CA VAL A 38 7.59 -2.29 6.64
C VAL A 38 7.99 -0.89 6.21
N CYS A 39 7.01 0.01 6.19
CA CYS A 39 7.18 1.40 5.82
C CYS A 39 7.69 2.26 6.98
N GLY A 40 8.32 3.37 6.67
CA GLY A 40 8.65 4.40 7.67
C GLY A 40 7.42 4.89 8.44
N THR A 41 6.24 4.90 7.82
CA THR A 41 4.96 5.21 8.48
C THR A 41 4.64 4.24 9.62
N ASP A 42 4.90 2.94 9.45
CA ASP A 42 4.69 1.94 10.50
C ASP A 42 5.65 2.17 11.68
N ILE A 43 6.91 2.52 11.37
CA ILE A 43 7.92 2.86 12.38
C ILE A 43 7.54 4.14 13.12
N HIS A 44 7.06 5.16 12.43
CA HIS A 44 6.58 6.40 13.05
C HIS A 44 5.35 6.16 13.92
N ALA A 45 4.41 5.31 13.48
CA ALA A 45 3.27 4.91 14.29
C ALA A 45 3.72 4.17 15.55
N PHE A 46 4.66 3.22 15.42
CA PHE A 46 5.22 2.51 16.59
C PHE A 46 5.84 3.48 17.61
N HIS A 47 6.49 4.54 17.16
CA HIS A 47 7.10 5.54 18.05
C HIS A 47 6.15 6.66 18.50
N GLY A 48 4.87 6.63 18.14
CA GLY A 48 3.91 7.68 18.46
C GLY A 48 4.17 9.01 17.74
N ARG A 49 4.85 8.96 16.59
CA ARG A 49 5.27 10.16 15.82
C ARG A 49 4.49 10.35 14.52
N GLN A 50 3.57 9.43 14.20
CA GLN A 50 2.73 9.54 13.02
C GLN A 50 1.59 10.53 13.29
N PRO A 51 1.52 11.68 12.58
CA PRO A 51 0.43 12.64 12.73
C PRO A 51 -0.92 11.98 12.39
N PHE A 52 -1.97 12.37 13.13
CA PHE A 52 -3.35 11.91 12.90
C PHE A 52 -3.55 10.40 12.93
N PHE A 53 -2.66 9.68 13.60
CA PHE A 53 -2.74 8.24 13.76
C PHE A 53 -3.54 7.88 15.02
N GLU A 54 -4.49 6.97 14.87
CA GLU A 54 -5.37 6.52 15.94
C GLU A 54 -5.03 5.08 16.37
N TYR A 55 -4.90 4.87 17.68
CA TYR A 55 -4.70 3.56 18.30
C TYR A 55 -6.02 3.04 18.89
N PRO A 56 -6.26 1.71 18.93
CA PRO A 56 -5.42 0.64 18.39
C PRO A 56 -5.51 0.53 16.87
N ARG A 57 -4.48 -0.07 16.23
CA ARG A 57 -4.44 -0.27 14.79
C ARG A 57 -3.68 -1.53 14.40
N ILE A 58 -4.19 -2.27 13.40
CA ILE A 58 -3.42 -3.27 12.67
C ILE A 58 -2.67 -2.54 11.56
N LEU A 59 -1.33 -2.60 11.57
CA LEU A 59 -0.49 -1.93 10.58
C LEU A 59 -0.40 -2.73 9.27
N GLY A 60 0.39 -2.23 8.32
CA GLY A 60 0.77 -2.89 7.07
C GLY A 60 -0.07 -2.45 5.87
N HIS A 61 0.60 -1.84 4.89
CA HIS A 61 0.02 -1.32 3.66
C HIS A 61 0.84 -1.63 2.41
N GLU A 62 2.06 -2.13 2.54
CA GLU A 62 2.90 -2.62 1.45
C GLU A 62 2.69 -4.14 1.34
N LEU A 63 1.75 -4.58 0.49
CA LEU A 63 1.20 -5.94 0.56
C LEU A 63 1.36 -6.70 -0.75
N GLY A 64 1.99 -7.87 -0.67
CA GLY A 64 1.93 -8.93 -1.68
C GLY A 64 0.98 -10.02 -1.21
N ALA A 65 -0.05 -10.33 -2.02
CA ALA A 65 -1.15 -11.18 -1.61
C ALA A 65 -1.61 -12.14 -2.71
N GLU A 66 -2.43 -13.10 -2.31
CA GLU A 66 -3.09 -14.07 -3.18
C GLU A 66 -4.61 -13.94 -3.02
N VAL A 67 -5.35 -13.94 -4.10
CA VAL A 67 -6.82 -13.88 -4.11
C VAL A 67 -7.37 -15.19 -3.57
N VAL A 68 -8.23 -15.13 -2.56
CA VAL A 68 -8.90 -16.30 -1.95
C VAL A 68 -10.31 -16.46 -2.50
N SER A 69 -11.10 -15.39 -2.47
CA SER A 69 -12.47 -15.37 -3.01
C SER A 69 -12.86 -13.97 -3.45
N ILE A 70 -13.86 -13.87 -4.30
CA ILE A 70 -14.32 -12.62 -4.92
C ILE A 70 -15.84 -12.57 -4.77
N ASN A 71 -16.36 -11.41 -4.34
CA ASN A 71 -17.78 -11.12 -4.28
C ASN A 71 -18.10 -9.93 -5.19
N GLY A 72 -18.20 -10.18 -6.48
CA GLY A 72 -18.49 -9.18 -7.50
C GLY A 72 -17.94 -9.58 -8.86
N ASP A 73 -18.10 -8.70 -9.85
CA ASP A 73 -17.51 -8.89 -11.17
C ASP A 73 -16.02 -8.56 -11.16
N SER A 74 -15.21 -9.43 -11.75
CA SER A 74 -13.77 -9.29 -11.72
C SER A 74 -13.06 -10.04 -12.84
N HIS A 75 -11.99 -9.43 -13.33
CA HIS A 75 -11.02 -10.10 -14.19
C HIS A 75 -10.03 -10.98 -13.41
N LEU A 76 -10.03 -10.87 -12.07
CA LEU A 76 -9.20 -11.68 -11.18
C LEU A 76 -9.88 -13.03 -10.88
N LYS A 77 -9.06 -14.01 -10.51
CA LYS A 77 -9.52 -15.35 -10.11
C LYS A 77 -8.86 -15.76 -8.80
N PRO A 78 -9.52 -16.61 -7.98
CA PRO A 78 -8.88 -17.24 -6.84
C PRO A 78 -7.56 -17.92 -7.24
N GLY A 79 -6.53 -17.78 -6.40
CA GLY A 79 -5.17 -18.24 -6.63
C GLY A 79 -4.26 -17.26 -7.37
N GLU A 80 -4.78 -16.20 -7.97
CA GLU A 80 -3.94 -15.19 -8.61
C GLU A 80 -3.22 -14.31 -7.58
N VAL A 81 -2.00 -13.90 -7.94
CA VAL A 81 -1.16 -13.06 -7.10
C VAL A 81 -1.34 -11.58 -7.46
N VAL A 82 -1.39 -10.75 -6.43
CA VAL A 82 -1.73 -9.32 -6.58
C VAL A 82 -0.91 -8.45 -5.65
N ALA A 83 -0.61 -7.24 -6.11
CA ALA A 83 -0.26 -6.11 -5.25
C ALA A 83 -1.55 -5.40 -4.80
N VAL A 84 -1.50 -4.80 -3.64
CA VAL A 84 -2.64 -4.07 -3.07
C VAL A 84 -2.37 -2.57 -3.15
N GLU A 85 -3.31 -1.81 -3.74
CA GLU A 85 -3.33 -0.36 -3.61
C GLU A 85 -4.01 0.02 -2.28
N PRO A 86 -3.27 0.54 -1.28
CA PRO A 86 -3.79 0.72 0.06
C PRO A 86 -4.69 1.95 0.23
N TYR A 87 -4.81 2.79 -0.80
CA TYR A 87 -5.51 4.07 -0.79
C TYR A 87 -7.00 3.87 -1.13
N LEU A 88 -7.84 3.75 -0.09
CA LEU A 88 -9.28 3.49 -0.22
C LEU A 88 -10.06 4.80 -0.38
N ASN A 89 -10.15 5.28 -1.62
CA ASN A 89 -10.94 6.47 -1.98
C ASN A 89 -12.39 6.09 -2.32
N ASP A 90 -13.31 7.04 -2.16
CA ASP A 90 -14.63 6.96 -2.79
C ASP A 90 -14.49 7.27 -4.29
N ALA A 91 -14.89 6.31 -5.13
CA ALA A 91 -14.86 6.45 -6.58
C ALA A 91 -15.79 7.56 -7.09
N ASN A 92 -16.86 7.86 -6.34
CA ASN A 92 -17.86 8.87 -6.69
C ASN A 92 -17.52 10.27 -6.17
N SER A 93 -16.46 10.42 -5.38
CA SER A 93 -16.05 11.75 -4.91
C SER A 93 -15.65 12.66 -6.08
N PRO A 94 -15.90 13.98 -6.00
CA PRO A 94 -15.53 14.93 -7.05
C PRO A 94 -14.04 14.87 -7.42
N ALA A 95 -13.17 14.61 -6.44
CA ALA A 95 -11.74 14.48 -6.66
C ALA A 95 -11.42 13.19 -7.45
N SER A 96 -12.02 12.06 -7.07
CA SER A 96 -11.81 10.76 -7.77
C SER A 96 -12.29 10.81 -9.21
N GLN A 97 -13.45 11.42 -9.47
CA GLN A 97 -13.99 11.59 -10.81
C GLN A 97 -13.10 12.46 -11.73
N LYS A 98 -12.31 13.36 -11.14
CA LYS A 98 -11.30 14.18 -11.85
C LYS A 98 -9.92 13.49 -11.95
N GLY A 99 -9.82 12.19 -11.62
CA GLY A 99 -8.55 11.44 -11.64
C GLY A 99 -7.59 11.82 -10.50
N LYS A 100 -8.08 12.50 -9.46
CA LYS A 100 -7.30 12.93 -8.28
C LYS A 100 -7.74 12.16 -7.04
N SER A 101 -7.72 10.83 -7.12
CA SER A 101 -8.18 9.95 -6.03
C SER A 101 -7.46 10.18 -4.70
N ASN A 102 -6.21 10.62 -4.74
CA ASN A 102 -5.42 11.02 -3.57
C ASN A 102 -5.95 12.30 -2.87
N CYS A 103 -6.81 13.07 -3.51
CA CYS A 103 -7.46 14.25 -2.94
C CYS A 103 -8.92 13.97 -2.51
N CYS A 104 -9.32 12.70 -2.44
CA CYS A 104 -10.65 12.32 -1.95
C CYS A 104 -10.80 12.67 -0.47
N GLU A 105 -11.89 13.39 -0.12
CA GLU A 105 -12.14 13.87 1.25
C GLU A 105 -12.32 12.72 2.26
N SER A 106 -12.83 11.57 1.79
CA SER A 106 -13.03 10.36 2.59
C SER A 106 -11.92 9.32 2.38
N LEU A 107 -10.74 9.74 1.89
CA LEU A 107 -9.62 8.83 1.68
C LEU A 107 -9.19 8.17 2.98
N ARG A 108 -9.15 6.83 2.98
CA ARG A 108 -8.57 6.04 4.06
C ARG A 108 -7.42 5.20 3.52
N VAL A 109 -6.39 5.02 4.32
CA VAL A 109 -5.23 4.20 3.98
C VAL A 109 -5.17 3.00 4.90
N LEU A 110 -5.04 1.80 4.33
CA LEU A 110 -4.83 0.56 5.09
C LEU A 110 -3.62 0.70 6.03
N GLY A 111 -3.74 0.21 7.25
CA GLY A 111 -2.69 0.28 8.25
C GLY A 111 -2.47 1.66 8.86
N VAL A 112 -3.22 2.69 8.43
CA VAL A 112 -3.15 4.06 8.94
C VAL A 112 -4.51 4.52 9.44
N HIS A 113 -5.46 4.74 8.54
CA HIS A 113 -6.82 5.21 8.88
C HIS A 113 -7.81 4.05 9.13
N CYS A 114 -7.47 2.85 8.68
CA CYS A 114 -8.20 1.62 8.94
C CYS A 114 -7.21 0.45 9.05
N ASP A 115 -7.67 -0.68 9.55
CA ASP A 115 -6.83 -1.84 9.80
C ASP A 115 -6.18 -2.37 8.52
N GLY A 116 -4.88 -2.63 8.61
CA GLY A 116 -4.04 -3.09 7.51
C GLY A 116 -3.83 -4.60 7.45
N GLY A 117 -2.74 -4.99 6.82
CA GLY A 117 -2.42 -6.36 6.42
C GLY A 117 -1.59 -7.17 7.42
N MET A 118 -1.28 -6.69 8.64
CA MET A 118 -0.55 -7.51 9.64
C MET A 118 -1.46 -8.57 10.27
N ARG A 119 -2.13 -9.32 9.41
CA ARG A 119 -3.01 -10.47 9.69
C ARG A 119 -3.09 -11.36 8.44
N PRO A 120 -3.50 -12.65 8.56
CA PRO A 120 -3.47 -13.60 7.45
C PRO A 120 -4.32 -13.20 6.24
N GLU A 121 -5.53 -12.71 6.47
CA GLU A 121 -6.45 -12.36 5.40
C GLU A 121 -7.15 -11.03 5.67
N ILE A 122 -7.49 -10.30 4.60
CA ILE A 122 -8.28 -9.08 4.62
C ILE A 122 -9.26 -9.07 3.45
N ASN A 123 -10.33 -8.28 3.57
CA ASN A 123 -11.20 -7.95 2.46
C ASN A 123 -10.81 -6.55 1.95
N VAL A 124 -10.73 -6.40 0.63
CA VAL A 124 -10.42 -5.12 -0.02
C VAL A 124 -11.28 -4.97 -1.29
N PRO A 125 -11.58 -3.74 -1.71
CA PRO A 125 -12.27 -3.53 -2.98
C PRO A 125 -11.49 -4.14 -4.15
N ILE A 126 -12.17 -4.87 -5.03
CA ILE A 126 -11.56 -5.56 -6.19
C ILE A 126 -10.73 -4.59 -7.03
N ARG A 127 -11.21 -3.35 -7.22
CA ARG A 127 -10.53 -2.30 -7.98
C ARG A 127 -9.19 -1.84 -7.40
N LYS A 128 -8.87 -2.26 -6.19
CA LYS A 128 -7.59 -1.96 -5.49
C LYS A 128 -6.59 -3.12 -5.56
N LEU A 129 -6.89 -4.12 -6.37
CA LEU A 129 -6.04 -5.28 -6.57
C LEU A 129 -5.44 -5.25 -7.98
N HIS A 130 -4.12 -5.28 -8.04
CA HIS A 130 -3.36 -5.20 -9.29
C HIS A 130 -2.61 -6.50 -9.55
N ARG A 131 -3.01 -7.22 -10.60
CA ARG A 131 -2.35 -8.46 -11.00
C ARG A 131 -0.99 -8.20 -11.64
N ALA A 132 0.00 -8.98 -11.24
CA ALA A 132 1.31 -9.01 -11.87
C ALA A 132 1.83 -10.46 -11.92
N ALA A 133 1.34 -11.23 -12.89
CA ALA A 133 1.54 -12.67 -12.99
C ALA A 133 3.01 -13.13 -13.03
N SER A 134 3.93 -12.28 -13.48
CA SER A 134 5.38 -12.57 -13.52
C SER A 134 6.15 -12.09 -12.29
N ALA A 135 5.50 -11.39 -11.35
CA ALA A 135 6.15 -10.89 -10.16
C ALA A 135 6.19 -11.94 -9.04
N THR A 136 7.28 -11.97 -8.29
CA THR A 136 7.36 -12.73 -7.05
C THR A 136 6.54 -12.05 -5.95
N MET A 137 6.21 -12.77 -4.88
CA MET A 137 5.51 -12.19 -3.73
C MET A 137 6.29 -11.03 -3.09
N ASP A 138 7.62 -11.14 -3.04
CA ASP A 138 8.47 -10.08 -2.51
C ASP A 138 8.41 -8.82 -3.39
N GLN A 139 8.40 -8.98 -4.71
CA GLN A 139 8.22 -7.87 -5.65
C GLN A 139 6.85 -7.23 -5.53
N LEU A 140 5.78 -8.03 -5.32
CA LEU A 140 4.42 -7.51 -5.12
C LEU A 140 4.32 -6.62 -3.86
N ALA A 141 5.00 -6.98 -2.79
CA ALA A 141 5.05 -6.15 -1.57
C ALA A 141 5.80 -4.83 -1.77
N LEU A 142 6.70 -4.74 -2.76
CA LEU A 142 7.44 -3.52 -3.09
C LEU A 142 6.68 -2.57 -4.03
N VAL A 143 5.57 -3.01 -4.63
CA VAL A 143 4.86 -2.24 -5.67
C VAL A 143 4.37 -0.89 -5.12
N GLU A 144 3.79 -0.86 -3.92
CA GLU A 144 3.30 0.38 -3.32
C GLU A 144 4.43 1.42 -3.20
N MET A 145 5.51 1.07 -2.55
CA MET A 145 6.68 1.91 -2.35
C MET A 145 7.30 2.38 -3.69
N LEU A 146 7.36 1.48 -4.69
CA LEU A 146 7.84 1.82 -6.03
C LEU A 146 6.92 2.83 -6.71
N CYS A 147 5.59 2.70 -6.56
CA CYS A 147 4.63 3.67 -7.12
C CYS A 147 4.80 5.07 -6.52
N ILE A 148 5.17 5.18 -5.23
CA ILE A 148 5.46 6.49 -4.60
C ILE A 148 6.65 7.15 -5.30
N GLY A 149 7.75 6.43 -5.52
CA GLY A 149 8.92 6.97 -6.22
C GLY A 149 8.63 7.33 -7.68
N GLN A 150 7.89 6.47 -8.40
CA GLN A 150 7.47 6.76 -9.78
C GLN A 150 6.59 8.01 -9.84
N HIS A 151 5.63 8.12 -8.91
CA HIS A 151 4.76 9.30 -8.85
C HIS A 151 5.57 10.59 -8.60
N ALA A 152 6.55 10.56 -7.70
CA ALA A 152 7.42 11.70 -7.45
C ALA A 152 8.17 12.13 -8.73
N VAL A 153 8.73 11.18 -9.47
CA VAL A 153 9.41 11.46 -10.76
C VAL A 153 8.42 12.06 -11.77
N ASN A 154 7.24 11.48 -11.93
CA ASN A 154 6.21 11.97 -12.84
C ASN A 154 5.72 13.38 -12.45
N ARG A 155 5.64 13.69 -11.16
CA ARG A 155 5.22 15.00 -10.66
C ARG A 155 6.29 16.08 -10.79
N SER A 156 7.57 15.71 -10.94
CA SER A 156 8.64 16.69 -11.16
C SER A 156 8.48 17.47 -12.45
N LEU A 157 7.70 16.97 -13.41
CA LEU A 157 7.43 17.55 -14.74
C LEU A 157 8.70 17.90 -15.53
N VAL A 158 9.83 17.35 -15.15
CA VAL A 158 11.11 17.60 -15.82
C VAL A 158 11.35 16.50 -16.85
N SER A 159 11.45 16.90 -18.11
CA SER A 159 11.81 16.00 -19.19
C SER A 159 13.32 15.95 -19.34
N PHE A 160 13.93 14.79 -19.11
CA PHE A 160 15.37 14.53 -19.32
C PHE A 160 16.30 15.58 -18.67
N PRO A 161 16.27 15.78 -17.35
CA PRO A 161 17.18 16.73 -16.70
C PRO A 161 18.63 16.29 -16.89
N GLU A 162 19.53 17.26 -17.02
CA GLU A 162 20.99 17.01 -17.08
C GLU A 162 21.47 16.34 -15.79
N THR A 163 20.99 16.83 -14.66
CA THR A 163 21.34 16.33 -13.32
C THR A 163 20.11 16.33 -12.43
N ALA A 164 19.88 15.21 -11.76
CA ALA A 164 18.88 15.09 -10.70
C ALA A 164 19.56 14.90 -9.35
N LEU A 165 19.12 15.61 -8.32
CA LEU A 165 19.56 15.42 -6.94
C LEU A 165 18.47 14.65 -6.17
N VAL A 166 18.86 13.54 -5.55
CA VAL A 166 18.00 12.75 -4.66
C VAL A 166 18.53 12.87 -3.24
N LEU A 167 17.71 13.41 -2.34
CA LEU A 167 18.05 13.53 -0.93
C LEU A 167 17.54 12.31 -0.16
N GLY A 168 18.47 11.51 0.37
CA GLY A 168 18.22 10.28 1.10
C GLY A 168 18.19 9.02 0.22
N THR A 169 18.74 7.93 0.75
CA THR A 169 18.83 6.60 0.12
C THR A 169 17.97 5.55 0.84
N GLY A 170 16.93 5.98 1.52
CA GLY A 170 15.91 5.08 2.05
C GLY A 170 15.08 4.45 0.93
N PRO A 171 14.10 3.58 1.25
CA PRO A 171 13.29 2.87 0.25
C PRO A 171 12.71 3.79 -0.83
N ILE A 172 12.15 4.94 -0.44
CA ILE A 172 11.59 5.91 -1.39
C ILE A 172 12.66 6.54 -2.27
N GLY A 173 13.81 6.95 -1.70
CA GLY A 173 14.92 7.49 -2.49
C GLY A 173 15.45 6.49 -3.51
N LEU A 174 15.60 5.22 -3.14
CA LEU A 174 15.98 4.13 -4.06
C LEU A 174 14.93 3.92 -5.15
N SER A 175 13.65 4.01 -4.82
CA SER A 175 12.56 3.96 -5.79
C SER A 175 12.66 5.11 -6.79
N VAL A 176 12.84 6.34 -6.33
CA VAL A 176 13.03 7.52 -7.18
C VAL A 176 14.22 7.33 -8.12
N ILE A 177 15.37 6.88 -7.60
CA ILE A 177 16.56 6.60 -8.38
C ILE A 177 16.27 5.57 -9.49
N THR A 178 15.51 4.52 -9.16
CA THR A 178 15.14 3.47 -10.11
C THR A 178 14.39 4.05 -11.31
N PHE A 179 13.45 4.97 -11.10
CA PHE A 179 12.66 5.57 -12.18
C PHE A 179 13.36 6.75 -12.86
N LEU A 180 14.32 7.42 -12.22
CA LEU A 180 15.17 8.42 -12.86
C LEU A 180 16.22 7.79 -13.78
N LYS A 181 16.60 6.53 -13.54
CA LYS A 181 17.61 5.84 -14.33
C LYS A 181 17.17 5.73 -15.79
N GLY A 182 17.97 6.29 -16.69
CA GLY A 182 17.64 6.40 -18.11
C GLY A 182 16.83 7.64 -18.50
N GLN A 183 16.39 8.46 -17.52
CA GLN A 183 15.70 9.74 -17.76
C GLN A 183 16.58 10.96 -17.46
N THR A 184 17.80 10.77 -16.98
CA THR A 184 18.76 11.85 -16.67
C THR A 184 20.16 11.40 -16.99
N LYS A 185 21.08 12.33 -17.32
CA LYS A 185 22.48 12.03 -17.57
C LYS A 185 23.25 11.72 -16.28
N ARG A 186 22.87 12.36 -15.18
CA ARG A 186 23.55 12.20 -13.89
C ARG A 186 22.56 12.24 -12.73
N ILE A 187 22.68 11.28 -11.82
CA ILE A 187 21.98 11.26 -10.54
C ILE A 187 23.03 11.52 -9.45
N VAL A 188 22.80 12.55 -8.65
CA VAL A 188 23.57 12.85 -7.44
C VAL A 188 22.70 12.45 -6.24
N VAL A 189 23.29 11.80 -5.27
CA VAL A 189 22.63 11.32 -4.07
C VAL A 189 23.34 11.87 -2.84
N ALA A 190 22.59 12.40 -1.87
CA ALA A 190 23.10 12.95 -0.62
C ALA A 190 22.28 12.46 0.59
#